data_c655907672f9ecb8699f48059d9bff7c
#
_entry.id   c655907672f9ecb8699f48059d9bff7c
#
_cell.length_a   1.000
_cell.length_b   1.000
_cell.length_c   1.000
_cell.angle_alpha   90.00
_cell.angle_beta   90.00
_cell.angle_gamma   90.00
#
_symmetry.space_group_name_H-M   'P 1'
#
loop_
_entity.id
_entity.type
_entity.pdbx_description
1 polymer ?
#
loop_
_entity_poly.entity_id
_entity_poly.type
_entity_poly.pdbx_seq_one_letter_code
_entity_poly.pdbx_strand_id
1 'polypeptide(L)'
;MADVLGITPPLLESVLAAERPYSERSVETGSGEKVKVREIQEPRGALRPIHERVTTLLSRIDPPDFLFCPVKRRSYVSNAAHHVGSRQVSTLDIKTYFPATPEHRVFWFFNHVLQCERDVASILGRLLTVNGHLATGSPVSPILSFFAFYDMWNSIARVVVENGCKLSVYIDDITISGDIVPNWLLWEIKRQIHSRGLIYHKERRYYQGVAEITGVIVQNGGLSLPSRQHHKAYLLRKELPREADVEARGALERRIKGMSAQRKQVEGMVIKKFQP
;
A
#
# COMPACT_ATOMS: atom_id res chain seq x y z
N MET A 1 12.45 26.13 -3.62
CA MET A 1 11.68 25.06 -2.90
C MET A 1 10.27 25.52 -2.54
N ALA A 2 10.08 26.64 -1.87
CA ALA A 2 8.75 27.14 -1.48
C ALA A 2 7.76 27.20 -2.68
N ASP A 3 8.17 27.75 -3.81
CA ASP A 3 7.35 27.81 -5.04
C ASP A 3 6.92 26.43 -5.54
N VAL A 4 7.81 25.44 -5.50
CA VAL A 4 7.50 24.05 -5.90
C VAL A 4 6.48 23.43 -4.97
N LEU A 5 6.56 23.73 -3.67
CA LEU A 5 5.62 23.30 -2.64
C LEU A 5 4.29 24.09 -2.68
N GLY A 6 4.24 25.21 -3.42
CA GLY A 6 3.07 26.08 -3.50
C GLY A 6 2.81 26.88 -2.24
N ILE A 7 3.85 27.23 -1.50
CA ILE A 7 3.80 28.02 -0.26
C ILE A 7 4.78 29.21 -0.33
N THR A 8 4.56 30.20 0.53
CA THR A 8 5.48 31.33 0.64
C THR A 8 6.70 30.99 1.53
N PRO A 9 7.88 31.62 1.30
CA PRO A 9 9.03 31.39 2.16
C PRO A 9 8.77 31.64 3.65
N PRO A 10 8.08 32.72 4.07
CA PRO A 10 7.73 32.90 5.49
C PRO A 10 6.86 31.80 6.07
N LEU A 11 5.92 31.25 5.28
CA LEU A 11 5.09 30.11 5.72
C LEU A 11 5.94 28.85 5.91
N LEU A 12 6.88 28.60 4.98
CA LEU A 12 7.81 27.47 5.12
C LEU A 12 8.64 27.58 6.40
N GLU A 13 9.21 28.73 6.67
CA GLU A 13 9.96 29.00 7.90
C GLU A 13 9.09 28.78 9.14
N SER A 14 7.86 29.29 9.13
CA SER A 14 6.91 29.11 10.22
C SER A 14 6.58 27.63 10.47
N VAL A 15 6.35 26.85 9.42
CA VAL A 15 6.06 25.40 9.53
C VAL A 15 7.29 24.63 10.03
N LEU A 16 8.50 25.05 9.66
CA LEU A 16 9.74 24.42 10.12
C LEU A 16 10.07 24.75 11.57
N ALA A 17 9.72 25.97 12.04
CA ALA A 17 9.95 26.44 13.39
C ALA A 17 8.88 25.96 14.39
N ALA A 18 7.67 25.75 13.94
CA ALA A 18 6.56 25.31 14.79
C ALA A 18 6.71 23.84 15.23
N GLU A 19 6.15 23.52 16.40
CA GLU A 19 5.83 22.13 16.73
C GLU A 19 4.93 21.58 15.63
N ARG A 20 5.31 20.43 15.07
CA ARG A 20 4.64 19.87 13.90
C ARG A 20 3.19 19.53 14.21
N PRO A 21 2.21 20.13 13.53
CA PRO A 21 0.82 19.91 13.84
C PRO A 21 0.35 18.58 13.27
N TYR A 22 0.51 17.51 14.04
CA TYR A 22 -0.12 16.22 13.77
C TYR A 22 -1.25 16.01 14.77
N SER A 23 -2.38 15.49 14.30
CA SER A 23 -3.36 14.91 15.20
C SER A 23 -3.09 13.41 15.31
N GLU A 24 -3.13 12.94 16.52
CA GLU A 24 -3.00 11.52 16.83
C GLU A 24 -4.35 10.97 17.26
N ARG A 25 -4.74 9.85 16.72
CA ARG A 25 -5.95 9.12 17.13
C ARG A 25 -5.72 7.62 17.05
N SER A 26 -6.28 6.90 17.97
CA SER A 26 -6.31 5.45 17.95
C SER A 26 -7.57 4.96 17.26
N VAL A 27 -7.42 4.01 16.32
CA VAL A 27 -8.53 3.36 15.63
C VAL A 27 -8.46 1.86 15.89
N GLU A 28 -9.53 1.33 16.46
CA GLU A 28 -9.69 -0.10 16.62
C GLU A 28 -10.09 -0.76 15.31
N THR A 29 -9.35 -1.78 14.90
CA THR A 29 -9.61 -2.56 13.70
C THR A 29 -9.69 -4.03 14.04
N GLY A 30 -10.72 -4.72 13.54
CA GLY A 30 -10.98 -6.12 13.85
C GLY A 30 -12.33 -6.30 14.56
N SER A 31 -12.61 -7.53 14.98
CA SER A 31 -13.83 -7.88 15.74
C SER A 31 -13.52 -9.03 16.71
N GLY A 32 -14.19 -9.05 17.86
CA GLY A 32 -14.00 -10.04 18.92
C GLY A 32 -12.59 -9.98 19.53
N GLU A 33 -11.98 -11.09 19.81
CA GLU A 33 -10.66 -11.20 20.46
C GLU A 33 -9.48 -10.70 19.62
N LYS A 34 -9.71 -10.31 18.36
CA LYS A 34 -8.67 -9.86 17.42
C LYS A 34 -8.75 -8.35 17.13
N VAL A 35 -9.12 -7.56 18.12
CA VAL A 35 -9.06 -6.10 18.01
C VAL A 35 -7.60 -5.65 18.03
N LYS A 36 -7.23 -4.87 17.02
CA LYS A 36 -5.93 -4.21 16.91
C LYS A 36 -6.13 -2.71 16.99
N VAL A 37 -5.45 -2.08 17.91
CA VAL A 37 -5.36 -0.63 17.98
C VAL A 37 -4.29 -0.15 16.99
N ARG A 38 -4.66 0.79 16.13
CA ARG A 38 -3.73 1.47 15.22
C ARG A 38 -3.69 2.94 15.55
N GLU A 39 -2.50 3.44 15.80
CA GLU A 39 -2.28 4.87 15.94
C GLU A 39 -2.21 5.50 14.55
N ILE A 40 -3.03 6.53 14.34
CA ILE A 40 -3.08 7.29 13.10
C ILE A 40 -2.58 8.69 13.39
N GLN A 41 -1.51 9.09 12.71
CA GLN A 41 -0.88 10.40 12.78
C GLN A 41 -1.19 11.14 11.49
N GLU A 42 -2.03 12.18 11.56
CA GLU A 42 -2.45 12.96 10.38
C GLU A 42 -1.85 14.36 10.43
N PRO A 43 -1.17 14.83 9.36
CA PRO A 43 -0.71 16.22 9.28
C PRO A 43 -1.89 17.18 9.26
N ARG A 44 -1.78 18.29 9.98
CA ARG A 44 -2.82 19.33 10.15
C ARG A 44 -2.33 20.71 9.67
N GLY A 45 -3.27 21.66 9.58
CA GLY A 45 -2.96 23.04 9.22
C GLY A 45 -2.19 23.15 7.90
N ALA A 46 -1.18 24.00 7.88
CA ALA A 46 -0.36 24.23 6.68
C ALA A 46 0.48 23.03 6.24
N LEU A 47 0.72 22.04 7.12
CA LEU A 47 1.52 20.87 6.79
C LEU A 47 0.79 19.92 5.83
N ARG A 48 -0.54 19.77 5.97
CA ARG A 48 -1.34 18.88 5.13
C ARG A 48 -1.29 19.24 3.64
N PRO A 49 -1.53 20.48 3.21
CA PRO A 49 -1.36 20.87 1.79
C PRO A 49 0.04 20.61 1.24
N ILE A 50 1.09 20.75 2.07
CA ILE A 50 2.47 20.43 1.66
C ILE A 50 2.58 18.93 1.34
N HIS A 51 2.08 18.04 2.19
CA HIS A 51 2.07 16.61 1.96
C HIS A 51 1.27 16.22 0.70
N GLU A 52 0.10 16.82 0.50
CA GLU A 52 -0.74 16.62 -0.70
C GLU A 52 -0.02 17.10 -1.97
N ARG A 53 0.68 18.25 -1.89
CA ARG A 53 1.46 18.77 -3.01
C ARG A 53 2.61 17.85 -3.37
N VAL A 54 3.39 17.39 -2.39
CA VAL A 54 4.50 16.44 -2.62
C VAL A 54 3.96 15.12 -3.20
N THR A 55 2.85 14.60 -2.68
CA THR A 55 2.18 13.42 -3.25
C THR A 55 1.86 13.62 -4.73
N THR A 56 1.31 14.79 -5.08
CA THR A 56 0.97 15.14 -6.47
C THR A 56 2.22 15.19 -7.35
N LEU A 57 3.31 15.75 -6.85
CA LEU A 57 4.58 15.83 -7.59
C LEU A 57 5.19 14.44 -7.79
N LEU A 58 5.28 13.63 -6.74
CA LEU A 58 5.83 12.28 -6.81
C LEU A 58 4.97 11.35 -7.70
N SER A 59 3.66 11.57 -7.76
CA SER A 59 2.77 10.79 -8.64
C SER A 59 2.97 11.05 -10.15
N ARG A 60 3.83 11.99 -10.53
CA ARG A 60 4.24 12.26 -11.93
C ARG A 60 5.43 11.39 -12.36
N ILE A 61 6.12 10.78 -11.41
CA ILE A 61 7.19 9.82 -11.71
C ILE A 61 6.56 8.56 -12.27
N ASP A 62 7.03 8.09 -13.41
CA ASP A 62 6.54 6.86 -14.01
C ASP A 62 6.80 5.67 -13.06
N PRO A 63 5.74 5.01 -12.58
CA PRO A 63 5.89 3.92 -11.64
C PRO A 63 6.37 2.66 -12.36
N PRO A 64 7.24 1.85 -11.74
CA PRO A 64 7.61 0.57 -12.30
C PRO A 64 6.39 -0.36 -12.40
N ASP A 65 6.45 -1.33 -13.31
CA ASP A 65 5.33 -2.21 -13.62
C ASP A 65 4.87 -3.04 -12.41
N PHE A 66 5.77 -3.35 -11.51
CA PHE A 66 5.48 -4.13 -10.31
C PHE A 66 4.85 -3.31 -9.15
N LEU A 67 4.81 -1.97 -9.23
CA LEU A 67 4.17 -1.14 -8.19
C LEU A 67 2.68 -0.95 -8.49
N PHE A 68 1.80 -1.42 -7.62
CA PHE A 68 0.34 -1.33 -7.79
C PHE A 68 -0.33 -0.25 -6.94
N CYS A 69 0.22 0.08 -5.78
CA CYS A 69 -0.32 1.14 -4.92
C CYS A 69 0.82 2.01 -4.35
N PRO A 70 0.66 3.34 -4.36
CA PRO A 70 -0.45 4.14 -4.89
C PRO A 70 -0.18 4.56 -6.35
N VAL A 71 -0.79 3.91 -7.30
CA VAL A 71 -0.63 4.20 -8.73
C VAL A 71 -1.99 4.42 -9.38
N LYS A 72 -2.15 5.53 -10.11
CA LYS A 72 -3.39 5.80 -10.85
C LYS A 72 -3.71 4.67 -11.83
N ARG A 73 -4.99 4.30 -11.93
CA ARG A 73 -5.50 3.20 -12.78
C ARG A 73 -5.05 1.79 -12.38
N ARG A 74 -4.25 1.64 -11.31
CA ARG A 74 -3.96 0.35 -10.69
C ARG A 74 -4.80 0.19 -9.42
N SER A 75 -5.17 -1.04 -9.08
CA SER A 75 -6.03 -1.35 -7.93
C SER A 75 -5.63 -2.68 -7.32
N TYR A 76 -6.18 -3.00 -6.15
CA TYR A 76 -6.03 -4.31 -5.53
C TYR A 76 -6.52 -5.46 -6.43
N VAL A 77 -7.53 -5.20 -7.29
CA VAL A 77 -8.03 -6.18 -8.27
C VAL A 77 -7.02 -6.39 -9.40
N SER A 78 -6.46 -5.31 -9.97
CA SER A 78 -5.43 -5.42 -11.00
C SER A 78 -4.13 -6.01 -10.46
N ASN A 79 -3.82 -5.76 -9.17
CA ASN A 79 -2.72 -6.41 -8.46
C ASN A 79 -2.91 -7.93 -8.43
N ALA A 80 -4.07 -8.41 -8.01
CA ALA A 80 -4.41 -9.83 -8.02
C ALA A 80 -4.41 -10.42 -9.44
N ALA A 81 -4.99 -9.69 -10.42
CA ALA A 81 -5.05 -10.12 -11.82
C ALA A 81 -3.67 -10.36 -12.45
N HIS A 82 -2.65 -9.60 -12.02
CA HIS A 82 -1.27 -9.76 -12.49
C HIS A 82 -0.71 -11.18 -12.26
N HIS A 83 -1.20 -11.88 -11.24
CA HIS A 83 -0.73 -13.19 -10.82
C HIS A 83 -1.58 -14.36 -11.33
N VAL A 84 -2.64 -14.10 -12.10
CA VAL A 84 -3.46 -15.16 -12.70
C VAL A 84 -2.62 -16.02 -13.64
N GLY A 85 -2.85 -17.33 -13.59
CA GLY A 85 -2.11 -18.32 -14.38
C GLY A 85 -0.81 -18.82 -13.75
N SER A 86 -0.36 -18.22 -12.64
CA SER A 86 0.81 -18.71 -11.90
C SER A 86 0.44 -19.94 -11.06
N ARG A 87 1.31 -20.95 -11.02
CA ARG A 87 1.09 -22.21 -10.25
C ARG A 87 1.44 -22.05 -8.78
N GLN A 88 2.46 -21.25 -8.50
CA GLN A 88 2.90 -20.94 -7.14
C GLN A 88 2.81 -19.45 -6.87
N VAL A 89 2.33 -19.09 -5.69
CA VAL A 89 2.26 -17.70 -5.21
C VAL A 89 2.79 -17.64 -3.79
N SER A 90 3.62 -16.66 -3.51
CA SER A 90 4.09 -16.34 -2.16
C SER A 90 3.76 -14.90 -1.83
N THR A 91 3.19 -14.65 -0.66
CA THR A 91 2.90 -13.30 -0.18
C THR A 91 3.68 -13.02 1.10
N LEU A 92 4.19 -11.80 1.21
CA LEU A 92 4.86 -11.26 2.39
C LEU A 92 4.23 -9.92 2.72
N ASP A 93 4.17 -9.54 3.99
CA ASP A 93 3.62 -8.28 4.49
C ASP A 93 4.73 -7.60 5.33
N ILE A 94 5.06 -6.35 5.06
CA ILE A 94 6.07 -5.60 5.83
C ILE A 94 5.39 -5.06 7.08
N LYS A 95 5.95 -5.40 8.24
CA LYS A 95 5.44 -4.97 9.53
C LYS A 95 5.59 -3.47 9.71
N THR A 96 4.50 -2.77 10.05
CA THR A 96 4.51 -1.33 10.39
C THR A 96 5.26 -0.47 9.36
N TYR A 97 5.00 -0.67 8.07
CA TYR A 97 5.84 -0.15 6.98
C TYR A 97 6.09 1.37 7.06
N PHE A 98 5.08 2.20 7.31
CA PHE A 98 5.28 3.65 7.43
C PHE A 98 6.10 4.03 8.67
N PRO A 99 5.78 3.57 9.88
CA PRO A 99 6.64 3.81 11.05
C PRO A 99 8.04 3.20 10.91
N ALA A 100 8.20 2.13 10.14
CA ALA A 100 9.51 1.54 9.85
C ALA A 100 10.28 2.25 8.71
N THR A 101 9.71 3.31 8.11
CA THR A 101 10.38 4.12 7.10
C THR A 101 10.96 5.38 7.76
N PRO A 102 12.27 5.42 8.06
CA PRO A 102 12.88 6.50 8.81
C PRO A 102 13.20 7.72 7.93
N GLU A 103 13.31 8.88 8.57
CA GLU A 103 13.62 10.17 7.93
C GLU A 103 14.87 10.10 7.04
N HIS A 104 15.94 9.42 7.46
CA HIS A 104 17.16 9.33 6.68
C HIS A 104 16.97 8.61 5.34
N ARG A 105 16.00 7.70 5.22
CA ARG A 105 15.63 7.07 3.95
C ARG A 105 14.86 8.02 3.05
N VAL A 106 14.02 8.89 3.63
CA VAL A 106 13.35 9.98 2.91
C VAL A 106 14.38 10.98 2.38
N PHE A 107 15.33 11.40 3.24
CA PHE A 107 16.46 12.22 2.84
C PHE A 107 17.25 11.58 1.69
N TRP A 108 17.61 10.30 1.83
CA TRP A 108 18.33 9.56 0.81
C TRP A 108 17.65 9.61 -0.56
N PHE A 109 16.33 9.39 -0.60
CA PHE A 109 15.56 9.45 -1.84
C PHE A 109 15.66 10.82 -2.51
N PHE A 110 15.41 11.90 -1.76
CA PHE A 110 15.49 13.24 -2.34
C PHE A 110 16.90 13.62 -2.78
N ASN A 111 17.91 13.29 -1.99
CA ASN A 111 19.30 13.65 -2.29
C ASN A 111 19.92 12.76 -3.36
N HIS A 112 19.80 11.42 -3.27
CA HIS A 112 20.50 10.50 -4.15
C HIS A 112 19.70 10.11 -5.40
N VAL A 113 18.38 9.99 -5.30
CA VAL A 113 17.55 9.57 -6.45
C VAL A 113 17.08 10.79 -7.24
N LEU A 114 16.55 11.80 -6.56
CA LEU A 114 16.09 13.05 -7.20
C LEU A 114 17.18 14.12 -7.34
N GLN A 115 18.40 13.88 -6.80
CA GLN A 115 19.54 14.77 -6.88
C GLN A 115 19.26 16.19 -6.34
N CYS A 116 18.37 16.29 -5.35
CA CYS A 116 18.17 17.54 -4.63
C CYS A 116 19.42 17.89 -3.79
N GLU A 117 19.72 19.18 -3.65
CA GLU A 117 20.73 19.65 -2.72
C GLU A 117 20.47 19.14 -1.30
N ARG A 118 21.55 18.95 -0.52
CA ARG A 118 21.47 18.32 0.82
C ARG A 118 20.57 19.06 1.80
N ASP A 119 20.60 20.41 1.78
CA ASP A 119 19.73 21.25 2.60
C ASP A 119 18.26 21.08 2.22
N VAL A 120 17.94 21.08 0.92
CA VAL A 120 16.59 20.83 0.39
C VAL A 120 16.10 19.44 0.80
N ALA A 121 16.92 18.40 0.60
CA ALA A 121 16.59 17.02 0.98
C ALA A 121 16.37 16.88 2.50
N SER A 122 17.18 17.58 3.31
CA SER A 122 17.01 17.59 4.77
C SER A 122 15.72 18.27 5.19
N ILE A 123 15.39 19.41 4.60
CA ILE A 123 14.12 20.10 4.88
C ILE A 123 12.92 19.22 4.47
N LEU A 124 12.96 18.59 3.31
CA LEU A 124 11.89 17.68 2.86
C LEU A 124 11.78 16.46 3.79
N GLY A 125 12.88 15.86 4.21
CA GLY A 125 12.89 14.79 5.20
C GLY A 125 12.14 15.19 6.47
N ARG A 126 12.51 16.34 7.03
CA ARG A 126 11.87 16.89 8.23
C ARG A 126 10.40 17.25 8.04
N LEU A 127 10.00 17.83 6.91
CA LEU A 127 8.60 18.21 6.65
C LEU A 127 7.68 17.02 6.50
N LEU A 128 8.17 15.92 5.90
CA LEU A 128 7.36 14.78 5.49
C LEU A 128 7.35 13.62 6.52
N THR A 129 8.07 13.78 7.62
CA THR A 129 8.13 12.80 8.71
C THR A 129 7.65 13.38 10.04
N VAL A 130 7.25 12.51 10.94
CA VAL A 130 6.91 12.81 12.34
C VAL A 130 7.72 11.86 13.22
N ASN A 131 8.32 12.38 14.29
CA ASN A 131 9.14 11.59 15.21
C ASN A 131 10.22 10.73 14.50
N GLY A 132 10.77 11.25 13.37
CA GLY A 132 11.82 10.59 12.60
C GLY A 132 11.34 9.47 11.66
N HIS A 133 10.02 9.33 11.41
CA HIS A 133 9.47 8.31 10.51
C HIS A 133 8.24 8.82 9.74
N LEU A 134 7.77 8.08 8.73
CA LEU A 134 6.54 8.42 7.98
C LEU A 134 5.29 8.22 8.84
N ALA A 135 4.38 9.19 8.76
CA ALA A 135 3.11 9.18 9.48
C ALA A 135 2.10 8.23 8.84
N THR A 136 1.35 7.47 9.66
CA THR A 136 0.37 6.47 9.21
C THR A 136 -0.86 7.07 8.51
N GLY A 137 -1.21 8.32 8.81
CA GLY A 137 -2.35 9.04 8.22
C GLY A 137 -1.97 10.11 7.21
N SER A 138 -0.71 10.17 6.78
CA SER A 138 -0.26 11.16 5.81
C SER A 138 -0.56 10.73 4.37
N PRO A 139 -1.05 11.64 3.51
CA PRO A 139 -1.29 11.35 2.10
C PRO A 139 -0.01 11.02 1.32
N VAL A 140 1.15 11.49 1.77
CA VAL A 140 2.43 11.22 1.08
C VAL A 140 3.03 9.87 1.45
N SER A 141 2.70 9.31 2.61
CA SER A 141 3.35 8.10 3.11
C SER A 141 3.28 6.89 2.17
N PRO A 142 2.15 6.60 1.49
CA PRO A 142 2.09 5.44 0.59
C PRO A 142 3.09 5.49 -0.57
N ILE A 143 3.26 6.64 -1.21
CA ILE A 143 4.18 6.79 -2.34
C ILE A 143 5.62 6.97 -1.87
N LEU A 144 5.81 7.72 -0.80
CA LEU A 144 7.14 8.05 -0.30
C LEU A 144 7.81 6.84 0.38
N SER A 145 7.05 5.96 1.03
CA SER A 145 7.60 4.71 1.57
C SER A 145 8.18 3.81 0.49
N PHE A 146 7.56 3.75 -0.69
CA PHE A 146 8.11 3.02 -1.83
C PHE A 146 9.44 3.66 -2.30
N PHE A 147 9.44 4.96 -2.54
CA PHE A 147 10.63 5.66 -3.03
C PHE A 147 11.77 5.71 -2.01
N ALA A 148 11.46 5.76 -0.72
CA ALA A 148 12.48 5.69 0.34
C ALA A 148 13.32 4.41 0.29
N PHE A 149 12.77 3.33 -0.26
CA PHE A 149 13.44 2.04 -0.47
C PHE A 149 13.57 1.65 -1.95
N TYR A 150 13.64 2.64 -2.84
CA TYR A 150 13.67 2.43 -4.29
C TYR A 150 14.80 1.51 -4.75
N ASP A 151 16.00 1.65 -4.14
CA ASP A 151 17.15 0.79 -4.38
C ASP A 151 16.88 -0.68 -4.03
N MET A 152 16.23 -0.93 -2.91
CA MET A 152 15.83 -2.28 -2.48
C MET A 152 14.79 -2.87 -3.44
N TRP A 153 13.75 -2.10 -3.79
CA TRP A 153 12.70 -2.57 -4.68
C TRP A 153 13.20 -2.93 -6.07
N ASN A 154 14.10 -2.11 -6.62
CA ASN A 154 14.73 -2.39 -7.92
C ASN A 154 15.60 -3.65 -7.87
N SER A 155 16.34 -3.85 -6.77
CA SER A 155 17.15 -5.05 -6.59
C SER A 155 16.28 -6.30 -6.46
N ILE A 156 15.18 -6.23 -5.69
CA ILE A 156 14.20 -7.33 -5.58
C ILE A 156 13.56 -7.63 -6.93
N ALA A 157 13.11 -6.59 -7.65
CA ALA A 157 12.47 -6.76 -8.95
C ALA A 157 13.39 -7.46 -9.95
N ARG A 158 14.66 -7.04 -10.00
CA ARG A 158 15.65 -7.66 -10.88
C ARG A 158 15.80 -9.14 -10.61
N VAL A 159 16.05 -9.52 -9.35
CA VAL A 159 16.26 -10.93 -9.01
C VAL A 159 15.00 -11.78 -9.24
N VAL A 160 13.81 -11.22 -9.03
CA VAL A 160 12.54 -11.92 -9.29
C VAL A 160 12.35 -12.17 -10.79
N VAL A 161 12.57 -11.14 -11.63
CA VAL A 161 12.39 -11.24 -13.09
C VAL A 161 13.44 -12.17 -13.72
N GLU A 162 14.71 -12.08 -13.30
CA GLU A 162 15.79 -12.98 -13.75
C GLU A 162 15.49 -14.47 -13.49
N ASN A 163 14.60 -14.75 -12.55
CA ASN A 163 14.17 -16.12 -12.22
C ASN A 163 12.79 -16.49 -12.79
N GLY A 164 12.31 -15.77 -13.79
CA GLY A 164 11.06 -16.07 -14.48
C GLY A 164 9.81 -15.90 -13.59
N CYS A 165 9.94 -15.17 -12.47
CA CYS A 165 8.85 -14.89 -11.55
C CYS A 165 8.27 -13.48 -11.79
N LYS A 166 7.03 -13.30 -11.37
CA LYS A 166 6.35 -12.00 -11.34
C LYS A 166 6.43 -11.41 -9.93
N LEU A 167 6.62 -10.11 -9.84
CA LEU A 167 6.58 -9.33 -8.62
C LEU A 167 5.40 -8.37 -8.65
N SER A 168 4.73 -8.18 -7.53
CA SER A 168 3.93 -6.99 -7.29
C SER A 168 4.10 -6.46 -5.88
N VAL A 169 3.99 -5.13 -5.74
CA VAL A 169 4.06 -4.40 -4.48
C VAL A 169 2.79 -3.56 -4.35
N TYR A 170 2.04 -3.79 -3.27
CA TYR A 170 0.85 -3.04 -2.93
C TYR A 170 1.00 -2.46 -1.51
N ILE A 171 1.62 -1.31 -1.39
CA ILE A 171 2.07 -0.67 -0.14
C ILE A 171 3.06 -1.59 0.59
N ASP A 172 2.60 -2.30 1.62
CA ASP A 172 3.33 -3.22 2.49
C ASP A 172 3.18 -4.69 2.07
N ASP A 173 2.21 -5.00 1.20
CA ASP A 173 1.99 -6.35 0.67
C ASP A 173 2.88 -6.62 -0.57
N ILE A 174 3.70 -7.65 -0.50
CA ILE A 174 4.56 -8.13 -1.57
C ILE A 174 4.02 -9.46 -2.07
N THR A 175 3.86 -9.61 -3.39
CA THR A 175 3.47 -10.88 -3.98
C THR A 175 4.48 -11.30 -5.03
N ILE A 176 4.93 -12.55 -4.94
CA ILE A 176 5.82 -13.20 -5.90
C ILE A 176 5.07 -14.41 -6.46
N SER A 177 5.07 -14.59 -7.79
CA SER A 177 4.41 -15.73 -8.40
C SER A 177 5.12 -16.22 -9.67
N GLY A 178 4.89 -17.48 -10.01
CA GLY A 178 5.45 -18.12 -11.19
C GLY A 178 5.00 -19.58 -11.27
N ASP A 179 5.55 -20.33 -12.23
CA ASP A 179 5.38 -21.78 -12.24
C ASP A 179 6.05 -22.42 -11.02
N ILE A 180 7.24 -21.95 -10.70
CA ILE A 180 8.00 -22.32 -9.51
C ILE A 180 8.48 -21.01 -8.85
N VAL A 181 8.30 -20.88 -7.53
CA VAL A 181 8.91 -19.83 -6.71
C VAL A 181 9.95 -20.47 -5.80
N PRO A 182 11.24 -20.37 -6.14
CA PRO A 182 12.30 -21.06 -5.41
C PRO A 182 12.44 -20.55 -3.96
N ASN A 183 12.75 -21.44 -3.03
CA ASN A 183 12.94 -21.08 -1.62
C ASN A 183 14.07 -20.07 -1.41
N TRP A 184 15.17 -20.23 -2.15
CA TRP A 184 16.31 -19.34 -2.07
C TRP A 184 15.96 -17.91 -2.56
N LEU A 185 15.06 -17.78 -3.55
CA LEU A 185 14.59 -16.47 -4.03
C LEU A 185 13.83 -15.73 -2.92
N LEU A 186 12.93 -16.43 -2.22
CA LEU A 186 12.22 -15.85 -1.08
C LEU A 186 13.17 -15.50 0.08
N TRP A 187 14.18 -16.34 0.32
CA TRP A 187 15.21 -16.04 1.30
C TRP A 187 15.99 -14.77 0.94
N GLU A 188 16.39 -14.63 -0.32
CA GLU A 188 17.10 -13.45 -0.82
C GLU A 188 16.25 -12.17 -0.69
N ILE A 189 14.97 -12.23 -1.06
CA ILE A 189 14.04 -11.10 -0.87
C ILE A 189 13.95 -10.70 0.61
N LYS A 190 13.81 -11.67 1.52
CA LYS A 190 13.76 -11.43 2.96
C LYS A 190 15.06 -10.82 3.47
N ARG A 191 16.21 -11.31 3.00
CA ARG A 191 17.52 -10.77 3.33
C ARG A 191 17.65 -9.30 2.92
N GLN A 192 17.18 -8.93 1.72
CA GLN A 192 17.18 -7.56 1.25
C GLN A 192 16.27 -6.66 2.09
N ILE A 193 15.08 -7.11 2.45
CA ILE A 193 14.15 -6.41 3.34
C ILE A 193 14.84 -6.14 4.69
N HIS A 194 15.40 -7.17 5.32
CA HIS A 194 16.08 -7.05 6.62
C HIS A 194 17.33 -6.16 6.56
N SER A 195 18.09 -6.19 5.46
CA SER A 195 19.28 -5.34 5.29
C SER A 195 18.94 -3.82 5.26
N ARG A 196 17.68 -3.47 5.05
CA ARG A 196 17.18 -2.07 5.10
C ARG A 196 16.49 -1.74 6.44
N GLY A 197 16.59 -2.61 7.44
CA GLY A 197 15.96 -2.41 8.75
C GLY A 197 14.46 -2.69 8.78
N LEU A 198 13.90 -3.22 7.69
CA LEU A 198 12.49 -3.62 7.62
C LEU A 198 12.31 -5.05 8.13
N ILE A 199 11.12 -5.34 8.65
CA ILE A 199 10.74 -6.66 9.14
C ILE A 199 9.51 -7.12 8.37
N TYR A 200 9.58 -8.31 7.75
CA TYR A 200 8.39 -8.93 7.18
C TYR A 200 7.65 -9.73 8.25
N HIS A 201 6.35 -9.90 8.07
CA HIS A 201 5.53 -10.83 8.84
C HIS A 201 4.44 -11.44 7.92
N LYS A 202 3.71 -12.46 8.38
CA LYS A 202 2.62 -13.11 7.64
C LYS A 202 3.02 -13.63 6.25
N GLU A 203 4.07 -14.41 6.19
CA GLU A 203 4.36 -15.16 4.98
C GLU A 203 3.27 -16.22 4.72
N ARG A 204 2.77 -16.26 3.48
CA ARG A 204 1.88 -17.32 3.01
C ARG A 204 2.38 -17.85 1.69
N ARG A 205 2.25 -19.16 1.50
CA ARG A 205 2.58 -19.84 0.25
C ARG A 205 1.39 -20.61 -0.24
N TYR A 206 1.13 -20.47 -1.52
CA TYR A 206 0.04 -21.11 -2.21
C TYR A 206 0.58 -21.95 -3.35
N TYR A 207 0.00 -23.11 -3.51
CA TYR A 207 0.33 -24.07 -4.56
C TYR A 207 -0.90 -24.37 -5.37
N GLN A 208 -0.73 -24.92 -6.58
CA GLN A 208 -1.83 -25.32 -7.48
C GLN A 208 -2.70 -24.16 -7.99
N GLY A 209 -2.16 -22.95 -8.08
CA GLY A 209 -2.81 -21.83 -8.76
C GLY A 209 -4.00 -21.20 -8.03
N VAL A 210 -4.20 -21.48 -6.73
CA VAL A 210 -5.22 -20.80 -5.92
C VAL A 210 -4.53 -20.01 -4.82
N ALA A 211 -4.72 -18.68 -4.79
CA ALA A 211 -4.08 -17.78 -3.82
C ALA A 211 -5.01 -16.65 -3.41
N GLU A 212 -4.86 -16.13 -2.20
CA GLU A 212 -5.48 -14.87 -1.79
C GLU A 212 -4.43 -13.75 -1.85
N ILE A 213 -4.65 -12.76 -2.73
CA ILE A 213 -3.78 -11.61 -2.96
C ILE A 213 -4.58 -10.33 -2.71
N THR A 214 -4.15 -9.49 -1.80
CA THR A 214 -4.84 -8.21 -1.44
C THR A 214 -6.35 -8.35 -1.23
N GLY A 215 -6.79 -9.49 -0.65
CA GLY A 215 -8.21 -9.76 -0.39
C GLY A 215 -9.04 -10.24 -1.58
N VAL A 216 -8.39 -10.67 -2.66
CA VAL A 216 -8.99 -11.28 -3.85
C VAL A 216 -8.45 -12.70 -4.01
N ILE A 217 -9.32 -13.66 -4.30
CA ILE A 217 -8.94 -15.02 -4.66
C ILE A 217 -8.57 -15.05 -6.14
N VAL A 218 -7.33 -15.44 -6.40
CA VAL A 218 -6.81 -15.73 -7.73
C VAL A 218 -6.92 -17.23 -7.96
N GLN A 219 -7.42 -17.65 -9.10
CA GLN A 219 -7.51 -19.05 -9.51
C GLN A 219 -7.33 -19.19 -11.03
N ASN A 220 -7.18 -20.43 -11.53
CA ASN A 220 -6.81 -20.70 -12.93
C ASN A 220 -7.81 -20.21 -14.00
N GLY A 221 -8.91 -19.64 -13.64
CA GLY A 221 -9.89 -19.10 -14.60
C GLY A 221 -10.27 -17.65 -14.37
N GLY A 222 -9.75 -17.02 -13.31
CA GLY A 222 -10.16 -15.66 -13.00
C GLY A 222 -9.99 -15.25 -11.55
N LEU A 223 -10.78 -14.27 -11.18
CA LEU A 223 -10.79 -13.68 -9.85
C LEU A 223 -12.13 -13.91 -9.17
N SER A 224 -12.11 -14.09 -7.86
CA SER A 224 -13.32 -14.17 -7.04
C SER A 224 -13.11 -13.54 -5.67
N LEU A 225 -14.22 -13.27 -4.97
CA LEU A 225 -14.14 -12.79 -3.58
C LEU A 225 -13.94 -13.98 -2.62
N PRO A 226 -13.21 -13.79 -1.50
CA PRO A 226 -13.11 -14.80 -0.45
C PRO A 226 -14.48 -15.15 0.15
N SER A 227 -14.66 -16.40 0.58
CA SER A 227 -15.91 -16.91 1.17
C SER A 227 -16.42 -16.05 2.34
N ARG A 228 -15.52 -15.46 3.14
CA ARG A 228 -15.89 -14.53 4.22
C ARG A 228 -16.63 -13.28 3.72
N GLN A 229 -16.34 -12.80 2.52
CA GLN A 229 -17.03 -11.66 1.89
C GLN A 229 -18.46 -12.07 1.46
N HIS A 230 -18.63 -13.25 0.87
CA HIS A 230 -19.92 -13.79 0.53
C HIS A 230 -20.79 -14.02 1.77
N HIS A 231 -20.19 -14.58 2.83
CA HIS A 231 -20.87 -14.79 4.11
C HIS A 231 -21.33 -13.47 4.73
N LYS A 232 -20.45 -12.45 4.75
CA LYS A 232 -20.81 -11.11 5.23
C LYS A 232 -21.98 -10.51 4.45
N ALA A 233 -21.97 -10.60 3.12
CA ALA A 233 -23.05 -10.12 2.27
C ALA A 233 -24.38 -10.87 2.55
N TYR A 234 -24.31 -12.17 2.80
CA TYR A 234 -25.47 -12.99 3.18
C TYR A 234 -26.07 -12.53 4.52
N LEU A 235 -25.23 -12.32 5.55
CA LEU A 235 -25.69 -11.85 6.86
C LEU A 235 -26.39 -10.49 6.77
N LEU A 236 -25.81 -9.54 6.06
CA LEU A 236 -26.42 -8.21 5.86
C LEU A 236 -27.77 -8.29 5.15
N ARG A 237 -27.91 -9.18 4.15
CA ARG A 237 -29.21 -9.40 3.48
C ARG A 237 -30.25 -10.04 4.39
N LYS A 238 -29.82 -10.90 5.32
CA LYS A 238 -30.70 -11.53 6.32
C LYS A 238 -31.15 -10.54 7.41
N GLU A 239 -30.30 -9.55 7.73
CA GLU A 239 -30.57 -8.50 8.71
C GLU A 239 -31.55 -7.44 8.14
N LEU A 240 -31.41 -7.08 6.88
CA LEU A 240 -32.15 -5.98 6.23
C LEU A 240 -33.68 -6.03 6.42
N PRO A 241 -34.39 -7.17 6.29
CA PRO A 241 -35.84 -7.23 6.51
C PRO A 241 -36.26 -7.08 7.97
N ARG A 242 -35.32 -7.23 8.92
CA ARG A 242 -35.54 -7.17 10.36
C ARG A 242 -35.28 -5.79 10.95
N GLU A 243 -34.61 -4.93 10.18
CA GLU A 243 -34.27 -3.58 10.60
C GLU A 243 -35.49 -2.65 10.45
N ALA A 244 -35.95 -2.14 11.57
CA ALA A 244 -37.14 -1.26 11.65
C ALA A 244 -36.76 0.22 11.54
N ASP A 245 -35.54 0.60 11.93
CA ASP A 245 -35.05 1.96 11.82
C ASP A 245 -34.73 2.30 10.37
N VAL A 246 -35.31 3.38 9.87
CA VAL A 246 -35.20 3.82 8.46
C VAL A 246 -33.76 4.22 8.12
N GLU A 247 -33.04 4.85 9.01
CA GLU A 247 -31.66 5.30 8.77
C GLU A 247 -30.69 4.12 8.76
N ALA A 248 -30.82 3.21 9.74
CA ALA A 248 -30.04 1.96 9.83
C ALA A 248 -30.31 1.06 8.62
N ARG A 249 -31.57 0.93 8.20
CA ARG A 249 -31.95 0.19 7.00
C ARG A 249 -31.31 0.76 5.75
N GLY A 250 -31.35 2.09 5.56
CA GLY A 250 -30.66 2.77 4.45
C GLY A 250 -29.15 2.57 4.47
N ALA A 251 -28.52 2.50 5.66
CA ALA A 251 -27.10 2.18 5.79
C ALA A 251 -26.78 0.73 5.37
N LEU A 252 -27.63 -0.24 5.77
CA LEU A 252 -27.49 -1.64 5.33
C LEU A 252 -27.64 -1.80 3.81
N GLU A 253 -28.61 -1.13 3.20
CA GLU A 253 -28.81 -1.16 1.74
C GLU A 253 -27.57 -0.60 1.00
N ARG A 254 -27.01 0.52 1.44
CA ARG A 254 -25.77 1.08 0.87
C ARG A 254 -24.61 0.09 0.99
N ARG A 255 -24.46 -0.59 2.13
CA ARG A 255 -23.41 -1.60 2.34
C ARG A 255 -23.58 -2.79 1.40
N ILE A 256 -24.80 -3.32 1.26
CA ILE A 256 -25.11 -4.46 0.37
C ILE A 256 -24.84 -4.07 -1.10
N LYS A 257 -25.24 -2.87 -1.50
CA LYS A 257 -24.97 -2.34 -2.85
C LYS A 257 -23.47 -2.21 -3.12
N GLY A 258 -22.71 -1.69 -2.15
CA GLY A 258 -21.23 -1.59 -2.23
C GLY A 258 -20.57 -2.96 -2.39
N MET A 259 -20.98 -3.97 -1.61
CA MET A 259 -20.45 -5.34 -1.72
C MET A 259 -20.81 -5.99 -3.08
N SER A 260 -22.01 -5.72 -3.59
CA SER A 260 -22.43 -6.21 -4.92
C SER A 260 -21.62 -5.56 -6.05
N ALA A 261 -21.31 -4.26 -5.94
CA ALA A 261 -20.45 -3.56 -6.88
C ALA A 261 -19.00 -4.08 -6.83
N GLN A 262 -18.45 -4.31 -5.63
CA GLN A 262 -17.15 -4.95 -5.44
C GLN A 262 -17.07 -6.31 -6.11
N ARG A 263 -18.10 -7.15 -5.90
CA ARG A 263 -18.16 -8.46 -6.55
C ARG A 263 -18.12 -8.36 -8.06
N LYS A 264 -18.95 -7.49 -8.66
CA LYS A 264 -18.95 -7.25 -10.11
C LYS A 264 -17.60 -6.77 -10.62
N GLN A 265 -16.92 -5.88 -9.89
CA GLN A 265 -15.59 -5.39 -10.24
C GLN A 265 -14.55 -6.50 -10.25
N VAL A 266 -14.56 -7.39 -9.25
CA VAL A 266 -13.59 -8.49 -9.12
C VAL A 266 -13.87 -9.57 -10.15
N GLU A 267 -15.11 -10.09 -10.23
CA GLU A 267 -15.47 -11.20 -11.11
C GLU A 267 -15.56 -10.77 -12.60
N GLY A 268 -15.83 -9.49 -12.87
CA GLY A 268 -15.88 -8.93 -14.23
C GLY A 268 -14.54 -8.42 -14.76
N MET A 269 -13.44 -8.59 -14.02
CA MET A 269 -12.12 -8.15 -14.47
C MET A 269 -11.66 -8.98 -15.66
N VAL A 270 -11.50 -8.31 -16.81
CA VAL A 270 -10.95 -8.94 -18.02
C VAL A 270 -9.47 -9.20 -17.82
N ILE A 271 -9.11 -10.46 -17.72
CA ILE A 271 -7.71 -10.90 -17.63
C ILE A 271 -7.15 -10.91 -19.05
N LYS A 272 -6.34 -9.92 -19.38
CA LYS A 272 -5.53 -10.00 -20.59
C LYS A 272 -4.56 -11.16 -20.41
N LYS A 273 -4.68 -12.22 -21.22
CA LYS A 273 -3.64 -13.24 -21.29
C LYS A 273 -2.37 -12.52 -21.70
N PHE A 274 -1.40 -12.44 -20.81
CA PHE A 274 -0.03 -12.13 -21.20
C PHE A 274 0.39 -13.26 -22.13
N GLN A 275 0.50 -12.95 -23.41
CA GLN A 275 1.28 -13.78 -24.31
C GLN A 275 2.75 -13.57 -23.95
N PRO A 276 3.55 -14.63 -23.81
CA PRO A 276 4.97 -14.55 -23.48
C PRO A 276 5.76 -13.80 -24.55
#